data_39031a275da48c2c1731455c33a7bc60
#
_entry.id   39031a275da48c2c1731455c33a7bc60
#
_cell.length_a   1.000
_cell.length_b   1.000
_cell.length_c   1.000
_cell.angle_alpha   90.00
_cell.angle_beta   90.00
_cell.angle_gamma   90.00
#
_symmetry.space_group_name_H-M   'P 1'
#
loop_
_entity.id
_entity.type
_entity.pdbx_description
1 polymer ?
#
loop_
_entity_poly.entity_id
_entity_poly.type
_entity_poly.pdbx_seq_one_letter_code
_entity_poly.pdbx_strand_id
1 'polypeptide(L)'
;MTDVHLASVQALRHIGGHKQIHYLQTSPEFAMKRLLASGSGAIYQICKVFRDDEHGRKHNSEFTMLEWYRPNLSLKELMFEVTDLLNLTLAQRFGEVRPTILSYK
;
A
#
# COMPACT_ATOMS: atom_id res chain seq x y z
N MET A 1 -8.30 10.18 12.11
CA MET A 1 -7.70 8.83 12.21
C MET A 1 -6.22 9.06 12.38
N THR A 2 -5.67 8.78 13.54
CA THR A 2 -4.23 8.90 13.80
C THR A 2 -3.57 7.72 13.12
N ASP A 3 -2.69 8.00 12.16
CA ASP A 3 -1.88 6.94 11.54
C ASP A 3 -1.10 6.21 12.64
N VAL A 4 -1.17 4.90 12.61
CA VAL A 4 -0.30 4.06 13.45
C VAL A 4 1.13 4.44 13.09
N HIS A 5 1.96 4.75 14.08
CA HIS A 5 3.38 5.03 13.84
C HIS A 5 4.03 3.78 13.24
N LEU A 6 4.26 3.82 11.93
CA LEU A 6 5.03 2.79 11.24
C LEU A 6 6.50 3.16 11.37
N ALA A 7 7.31 2.25 11.90
CA ALA A 7 8.75 2.43 11.94
C ALA A 7 9.34 2.29 10.52
N SER A 8 10.08 3.32 10.11
CA SER A 8 10.73 3.36 8.79
C SER A 8 12.14 2.80 8.88
N VAL A 9 12.48 1.91 7.96
CA VAL A 9 13.85 1.43 7.80
C VAL A 9 14.76 2.58 7.37
N GLN A 10 15.87 2.76 8.09
CA GLN A 10 16.86 3.78 7.79
C GLN A 10 17.85 3.30 6.74
N ALA A 11 18.16 4.14 5.77
CA ALA A 11 19.21 3.92 4.78
C ALA A 11 20.30 4.99 4.94
N LEU A 12 21.56 4.56 5.01
CA LEU A 12 22.70 5.46 5.09
C LEU A 12 23.23 5.75 3.69
N ARG A 13 23.35 7.04 3.37
CA ARG A 13 23.97 7.49 2.13
C ARG A 13 25.21 8.36 2.45
N HIS A 14 26.29 8.12 1.71
CA HIS A 14 27.50 8.91 1.81
C HIS A 14 27.59 9.87 0.60
N ILE A 15 27.55 11.17 0.85
CA ILE A 15 27.67 12.20 -0.19
C ILE A 15 28.76 13.18 0.26
N GLY A 16 29.82 13.33 -0.56
CA GLY A 16 30.89 14.28 -0.28
C GLY A 16 31.59 14.09 1.07
N GLY A 17 31.70 12.83 1.53
CA GLY A 17 32.31 12.50 2.84
C GLY A 17 31.36 12.64 4.04
N HIS A 18 30.15 13.11 3.85
CA HIS A 18 29.14 13.27 4.92
C HIS A 18 28.15 12.11 4.90
N LYS A 19 27.78 11.63 6.10
CA LYS A 19 26.70 10.65 6.27
C LYS A 19 25.35 11.37 6.28
N GLN A 20 24.44 10.89 5.44
CA GLN A 20 23.04 11.32 5.43
C GLN A 20 22.14 10.13 5.73
N ILE A 21 21.18 10.33 6.61
CA ILE A 21 20.15 9.33 6.91
C ILE A 21 18.96 9.61 6.00
N HIS A 22 18.56 8.61 5.26
CA HIS A 22 17.31 8.57 4.49
C HIS A 22 16.41 7.51 5.09
N TYR A 23 15.12 7.61 4.82
CA TYR A 23 14.12 6.65 5.26
C TYR A 23 13.52 5.97 4.04
N LEU A 24 13.43 4.65 4.08
CA LEU A 24 12.73 3.89 3.06
C LEU A 24 11.22 4.06 3.25
N GLN A 25 10.48 4.07 2.15
CA GLN A 25 9.03 4.28 2.19
C GLN A 25 8.32 3.10 2.87
N THR A 26 7.39 3.42 3.74
CA THR A 26 6.49 2.44 4.38
C THR A 26 5.24 2.16 3.55
N SER A 27 4.91 3.08 2.63
CA SER A 27 3.85 3.02 1.61
C SER A 27 4.05 4.18 0.63
N PRO A 28 3.53 4.09 -0.60
CA PRO A 28 3.54 5.20 -1.55
C PRO A 28 2.42 6.23 -1.31
N GLU A 29 1.60 6.09 -0.28
CA GLU A 29 0.37 6.86 -0.03
C GLU A 29 0.55 8.37 -0.16
N PHE A 30 1.51 8.96 0.58
CA PHE A 30 1.70 10.42 0.57
C PHE A 30 2.11 10.95 -0.82
N ALA A 31 2.94 10.21 -1.55
CA ALA A 31 3.35 10.59 -2.90
C ALA A 31 2.15 10.50 -3.86
N MET A 32 1.37 9.42 -3.79
CA MET A 32 0.19 9.21 -4.63
C MET A 32 -0.89 10.23 -4.33
N LYS A 33 -1.15 10.56 -3.07
CA LYS A 33 -2.12 11.61 -2.71
C LYS A 33 -1.73 13.01 -3.22
N ARG A 34 -0.43 13.32 -3.27
CA ARG A 34 0.04 14.57 -3.92
C ARG A 34 -0.21 14.57 -5.42
N LEU A 35 -0.04 13.44 -6.09
CA LEU A 35 -0.38 13.30 -7.50
C LEU A 35 -1.88 13.48 -7.75
N LEU A 36 -2.72 12.87 -6.91
CA LEU A 36 -4.18 13.07 -6.97
C LEU A 36 -4.56 14.54 -6.81
N ALA A 37 -3.97 15.23 -5.83
CA ALA A 37 -4.19 16.66 -5.60
C ALA A 37 -3.74 17.52 -6.80
N SER A 38 -2.77 17.05 -7.58
CA SER A 38 -2.31 17.67 -8.82
C SER A 38 -3.15 17.31 -10.05
N GLY A 39 -4.23 16.53 -9.89
CA GLY A 39 -5.14 16.19 -10.98
C GLY A 39 -4.71 14.97 -11.81
N SER A 40 -3.92 14.04 -11.26
CA SER A 40 -3.49 12.83 -11.99
C SER A 40 -4.63 11.93 -12.44
N GLY A 41 -5.80 12.04 -11.82
CA GLY A 41 -6.89 11.09 -12.01
C GLY A 41 -6.64 9.76 -11.29
N ALA A 42 -7.24 8.67 -11.77
CA ALA A 42 -7.05 7.34 -11.20
C ALA A 42 -5.62 6.86 -11.39
N ILE A 43 -5.01 6.36 -10.32
CA ILE A 43 -3.63 5.87 -10.32
C ILE A 43 -3.49 4.59 -9.51
N TYR A 44 -2.53 3.78 -9.88
CA TYR A 44 -2.08 2.64 -9.07
C TYR A 44 -0.56 2.54 -9.08
N GLN A 45 -0.02 1.86 -8.09
CA GLN A 45 1.41 1.56 -7.99
C GLN A 45 1.63 0.17 -7.39
N ILE A 46 2.56 -0.58 -7.97
CA ILE A 46 3.12 -1.79 -7.37
C ILE A 46 4.57 -1.50 -7.07
N CYS A 47 4.94 -1.50 -5.79
CA CYS A 47 6.29 -1.13 -5.37
C CYS A 47 6.74 -1.88 -4.13
N LYS A 48 8.06 -1.85 -3.88
CA LYS A 48 8.64 -2.29 -2.62
C LYS A 48 8.39 -1.26 -1.53
N VAL A 49 8.00 -1.75 -0.36
CA VAL A 49 7.82 -0.96 0.86
C VAL A 49 8.53 -1.64 2.02
N PHE A 50 8.86 -0.85 3.05
CA PHE A 50 9.74 -1.27 4.13
C PHE A 50 9.16 -0.81 5.48
N ARG A 51 9.03 -1.76 6.43
CA ARG A 51 8.52 -1.50 7.78
C ARG A 51 9.40 -2.23 8.78
N ASP A 52 10.03 -1.49 9.71
CA ASP A 52 11.07 -2.02 10.58
C ASP A 52 10.51 -2.89 11.71
N ASP A 53 9.36 -2.54 12.25
CA ASP A 53 8.77 -3.24 13.41
C ASP A 53 7.92 -4.47 13.05
N GLU A 54 7.82 -4.82 11.76
CA GLU A 54 7.00 -5.94 11.32
C GLU A 54 7.82 -7.24 11.20
N HIS A 55 8.27 -7.78 12.35
CA HIS A 55 8.91 -9.08 12.40
C HIS A 55 7.96 -10.16 12.95
N GLY A 56 7.57 -11.11 12.11
CA GLY A 56 6.70 -12.18 12.54
C GLY A 56 6.46 -13.25 11.47
N ARG A 57 5.82 -14.34 11.88
CA ARG A 57 5.51 -15.48 10.97
C ARG A 57 4.72 -15.08 9.72
N LYS A 58 4.01 -13.93 9.75
CA LYS A 58 3.13 -13.43 8.68
C LYS A 58 3.57 -12.06 8.14
N HIS A 59 4.70 -11.52 8.61
CA HIS A 59 5.16 -10.18 8.26
C HIS A 59 6.63 -10.20 7.88
N ASN A 60 6.95 -9.56 6.77
CA ASN A 60 8.31 -9.28 6.33
C ASN A 60 8.55 -7.78 6.41
N SER A 61 9.74 -7.37 6.83
CA SER A 61 10.13 -5.96 6.84
C SER A 61 10.27 -5.33 5.44
N GLU A 62 10.42 -6.16 4.41
CA GLU A 62 10.35 -5.78 3.00
C GLU A 62 9.28 -6.61 2.31
N PHE A 63 8.34 -5.95 1.64
CA PHE A 63 7.31 -6.62 0.85
C PHE A 63 6.87 -5.77 -0.35
N THR A 64 6.15 -6.40 -1.27
CA THR A 64 5.56 -5.70 -2.41
C THR A 64 4.13 -5.31 -2.07
N MET A 65 3.83 -4.02 -2.24
CA MET A 65 2.50 -3.46 -2.01
C MET A 65 1.88 -3.06 -3.35
N LEU A 66 0.61 -3.41 -3.53
CA LEU A 66 -0.27 -2.80 -4.51
C LEU A 66 -1.13 -1.76 -3.79
N GLU A 67 -1.07 -0.53 -4.25
CA GLU A 67 -1.89 0.58 -3.75
C GLU A 67 -2.50 1.32 -4.93
N TRP A 68 -3.78 1.69 -4.84
CA TRP A 68 -4.45 2.42 -5.91
C TRP A 68 -5.50 3.39 -5.37
N TYR A 69 -5.82 4.37 -6.19
CA TYR A 69 -6.79 5.42 -5.89
C TYR A 69 -7.71 5.64 -7.08
N ARG A 70 -8.98 5.70 -6.81
CA ARG A 70 -10.05 5.95 -7.79
C ARG A 70 -10.88 7.16 -7.33
N PRO A 71 -10.56 8.38 -7.81
CA PRO A 71 -11.39 9.55 -7.51
C PRO A 71 -12.84 9.33 -7.92
N ASN A 72 -13.76 9.85 -7.13
CA ASN A 72 -15.22 9.79 -7.35
C ASN A 72 -15.85 8.39 -7.27
N LEU A 73 -15.11 7.38 -6.85
CA LEU A 73 -15.66 6.06 -6.59
C LEU A 73 -16.25 6.02 -5.18
N SER A 74 -17.46 5.50 -5.03
CA SER A 74 -18.04 5.24 -3.71
C SER A 74 -17.34 4.06 -3.03
N LEU A 75 -17.44 3.99 -1.70
CA LEU A 75 -16.90 2.86 -0.94
C LEU A 75 -17.45 1.51 -1.45
N LYS A 76 -18.74 1.47 -1.79
CA LYS A 76 -19.37 0.24 -2.30
C LYS A 76 -18.79 -0.21 -3.64
N GLU A 77 -18.57 0.72 -4.55
CA GLU A 77 -17.93 0.43 -5.84
C GLU A 77 -16.48 -0.03 -5.66
N LEU A 78 -15.74 0.57 -4.72
CA LEU A 78 -14.40 0.12 -4.39
C LEU A 78 -14.39 -1.31 -3.83
N MET A 79 -15.38 -1.67 -3.00
CA MET A 79 -15.52 -3.05 -2.50
C MET A 79 -15.73 -4.06 -3.65
N PHE A 80 -16.53 -3.71 -4.66
CA PHE A 80 -16.70 -4.55 -5.85
C PHE A 80 -15.40 -4.65 -6.64
N GLU A 81 -14.69 -3.56 -6.86
CA GLU A 81 -13.40 -3.56 -7.55
C GLU A 81 -12.36 -4.46 -6.83
N VAL A 82 -12.32 -4.43 -5.50
CA VAL A 82 -11.48 -5.36 -4.71
C VAL A 82 -11.89 -6.82 -4.92
N THR A 83 -13.21 -7.10 -4.94
CA THR A 83 -13.72 -8.45 -5.19
C THR A 83 -13.32 -8.95 -6.58
N ASP A 84 -13.45 -8.11 -7.60
CA ASP A 84 -13.06 -8.43 -8.97
C ASP A 84 -11.56 -8.70 -9.08
N LEU A 85 -10.73 -7.89 -8.42
CA LEU A 85 -9.28 -8.10 -8.36
C LEU A 85 -8.93 -9.44 -7.70
N LEU A 86 -9.59 -9.79 -6.59
CA LEU A 86 -9.39 -11.07 -5.92
C LEU A 86 -9.81 -12.24 -6.80
N ASN A 87 -10.95 -12.14 -7.50
CA ASN A 87 -11.39 -13.17 -8.42
C ASN A 87 -10.42 -13.33 -9.61
N LEU A 88 -9.96 -12.21 -10.19
CA LEU A 88 -8.99 -12.25 -11.29
C LEU A 88 -7.68 -12.97 -10.89
N THR A 89 -7.23 -12.76 -9.66
CA THR A 89 -5.92 -13.24 -9.21
C THR A 89 -5.97 -14.62 -8.55
N LEU A 90 -7.05 -14.94 -7.85
CA LEU A 90 -7.13 -16.12 -6.98
C LEU A 90 -8.08 -17.22 -7.51
N ALA A 91 -9.03 -16.86 -8.37
CA ALA A 91 -10.08 -17.82 -8.79
C ALA A 91 -9.51 -19.05 -9.50
N GLN A 92 -8.42 -18.92 -10.25
CA GLN A 92 -7.78 -20.07 -10.91
C GLN A 92 -7.25 -21.12 -9.91
N ARG A 93 -6.87 -20.68 -8.70
CA ARG A 93 -6.29 -21.57 -7.70
C ARG A 93 -7.29 -21.99 -6.62
N PHE A 94 -8.23 -21.16 -6.27
CA PHE A 94 -9.13 -21.35 -5.11
C PHE A 94 -10.61 -21.38 -5.49
N GLY A 95 -10.96 -21.23 -6.78
CA GLY A 95 -12.33 -21.03 -7.22
C GLY A 95 -12.84 -19.60 -6.96
N GLU A 96 -14.12 -19.37 -7.23
CA GLU A 96 -14.75 -18.05 -7.06
C GLU A 96 -14.59 -17.53 -5.61
N VAL A 97 -14.06 -16.33 -5.47
CA VAL A 97 -13.91 -15.67 -4.18
C VAL A 97 -15.17 -14.86 -3.88
N ARG A 98 -15.81 -15.18 -2.76
CA ARG A 98 -17.01 -14.48 -2.26
C ARG A 98 -16.68 -13.82 -0.92
N PRO A 99 -16.19 -12.57 -0.92
CA PRO A 99 -15.83 -11.89 0.31
C PRO A 99 -17.06 -11.60 1.17
N THR A 100 -16.93 -11.74 2.48
CA THR A 100 -17.93 -11.29 3.44
C THR A 100 -17.68 -9.84 3.78
N ILE A 101 -18.67 -8.98 3.57
CA ILE A 101 -18.60 -7.56 3.94
C ILE A 101 -19.03 -7.42 5.40
N LEU A 102 -18.12 -6.94 6.24
CA LEU A 102 -18.37 -6.66 7.64
C LEU A 102 -18.32 -5.15 7.88
N SER A 103 -19.29 -4.63 8.64
CA SER A 103 -19.22 -3.25 9.11
C SER A 103 -18.33 -3.17 10.34
N TYR A 104 -17.47 -2.17 10.40
CA TYR A 104 -16.75 -1.83 11.63
C TYR A 104 -17.71 -1.15 12.60
N LYS A 105 -17.84 -1.71 13.81
CA LYS A 105 -18.62 -1.12 14.91
C LYS A 105 -17.72 -0.28 15.79
#